data_87ba5ee4c780b3f12f1f252f3ce53bac
#
_entry.id   87ba5ee4c780b3f12f1f252f3ce53bac
#
_cell.length_a   1.000
_cell.length_b   1.000
_cell.length_c   1.000
_cell.angle_alpha   90.00
_cell.angle_beta   90.00
_cell.angle_gamma   90.00
#
_symmetry.space_group_name_H-M   'P 1'
#
loop_
_entity.id
_entity.type
_entity.pdbx_description
1 polymer ?
#
loop_
_entity_poly.entity_id
_entity_poly.type
_entity_poly.pdbx_seq_one_letter_code
_entity_poly.pdbx_strand_id
1 'polypeptide(L)'
;NDYYEISTLLDKTKYSVRDYSVPASSPFDNIDRRYNVDPQIQKQIRHASVVVCSNRPANNNGMAMDEIKYALSINKPVVAVKITENTSVYISDLGIPVIPKRKDSLEVWISNNIK
;
A
#
# COMPACT_ATOMS: atom_id res chain seq x y z
N ASN A 1 3.46 -8.17 12.97
CA ASN A 1 4.24 -7.41 11.99
C ASN A 1 3.41 -6.26 11.42
N ASP A 2 4.03 -5.41 10.63
CA ASP A 2 3.38 -4.22 10.10
C ASP A 2 2.19 -4.55 9.19
N TYR A 3 2.32 -5.59 8.38
CA TYR A 3 1.21 -6.03 7.52
C TYR A 3 -0.03 -6.39 8.35
N TYR A 4 0.16 -7.14 9.41
CA TYR A 4 -0.94 -7.56 10.28
C TYR A 4 -1.59 -6.36 10.97
N GLU A 5 -0.78 -5.42 11.46
CA GLU A 5 -1.30 -4.22 12.12
C GLU A 5 -2.11 -3.36 11.16
N ILE A 6 -1.61 -3.18 9.93
CA ILE A 6 -2.31 -2.39 8.91
C ILE A 6 -3.59 -3.10 8.47
N SER A 7 -3.54 -4.41 8.22
CA SER A 7 -4.72 -5.18 7.84
C SER A 7 -5.80 -5.13 8.92
N THR A 8 -5.40 -5.26 10.17
CA THR A 8 -6.33 -5.19 11.29
C THR A 8 -6.98 -3.81 11.38
N LEU A 9 -6.20 -2.75 11.16
CA LEU A 9 -6.73 -1.40 11.17
C LEU A 9 -7.71 -1.18 10.02
N LEU A 10 -7.38 -1.64 8.82
CA LEU A 10 -8.25 -1.56 7.66
C LEU A 10 -9.57 -2.30 7.87
N ASP A 11 -9.52 -3.46 8.53
CA ASP A 11 -10.72 -4.25 8.82
C ASP A 11 -11.69 -3.51 9.75
N LYS A 12 -11.20 -2.57 10.54
CA LYS A 12 -12.04 -1.74 11.42
C LYS A 12 -12.69 -0.57 10.69
N THR A 13 -12.23 -0.25 9.50
CA THR A 13 -12.83 0.84 8.71
C THR A 13 -14.05 0.32 7.96
N LYS A 14 -14.83 1.23 7.38
CA LYS A 14 -15.95 0.86 6.50
C LYS A 14 -15.48 0.33 5.15
N TYR A 15 -14.19 0.41 4.85
CA TYR A 15 -13.62 -0.07 3.60
C TYR A 15 -13.10 -1.48 3.78
N SER A 16 -13.48 -2.37 2.87
CA SER A 16 -13.01 -3.76 2.91
C SER A 16 -11.64 -3.88 2.27
N VAL A 17 -10.75 -4.62 2.93
CA VAL A 17 -9.56 -5.12 2.27
C VAL A 17 -10.02 -6.22 1.32
N ARG A 18 -9.88 -6.00 0.03
CA ARG A 18 -10.23 -7.02 -0.94
C ARG A 18 -9.01 -7.86 -1.24
N ASP A 19 -9.20 -9.16 -1.15
CA ASP A 19 -8.22 -10.09 -1.67
C ASP A 19 -8.44 -10.18 -3.17
N TYR A 20 -7.58 -9.49 -3.93
CA TYR A 20 -7.67 -9.50 -5.38
C TYR A 20 -6.96 -10.73 -5.91
N SER A 21 -7.71 -11.82 -6.05
CA SER A 21 -7.19 -12.99 -6.73
C SER A 21 -6.93 -12.66 -8.20
N VAL A 22 -5.74 -12.98 -8.68
CA VAL A 22 -5.37 -12.75 -10.07
C VAL A 22 -6.01 -13.86 -10.92
N PRO A 23 -6.81 -13.52 -11.94
CA PRO A 23 -7.35 -14.54 -12.83
C PRO A 23 -6.23 -15.30 -13.53
N ALA A 24 -6.37 -16.63 -13.58
CA ALA A 24 -5.37 -17.48 -14.22
C ALA A 24 -5.20 -17.18 -15.72
N SER A 25 -6.22 -16.60 -16.35
CA SER A 25 -6.24 -16.36 -17.79
C SER A 25 -5.29 -15.25 -18.24
N SER A 26 -4.90 -14.32 -17.35
CA SER A 26 -3.97 -13.25 -17.73
C SER A 26 -3.07 -12.82 -16.55
N PRO A 27 -2.34 -13.76 -15.96
CA PRO A 27 -1.62 -13.47 -14.72
C PRO A 27 -0.43 -12.53 -14.92
N PHE A 28 0.11 -12.42 -16.13
CA PHE A 28 1.38 -11.73 -16.36
C PHE A 28 1.29 -10.60 -17.38
N ASP A 29 0.07 -10.16 -17.72
CA ASP A 29 -0.10 -9.06 -18.65
C ASP A 29 0.37 -7.74 -18.04
N ASN A 30 1.08 -6.94 -18.83
CA ASN A 30 1.49 -5.58 -18.44
C ASN A 30 2.46 -5.54 -17.25
N ILE A 31 3.35 -6.52 -17.13
CA ILE A 31 4.37 -6.52 -16.09
C ILE A 31 5.37 -5.41 -16.36
N ASP A 32 5.64 -4.61 -15.34
CA ASP A 32 6.71 -3.61 -15.40
C ASP A 32 7.99 -4.22 -14.84
N ARG A 33 8.94 -4.50 -15.71
CA ARG A 33 10.17 -5.19 -15.33
C ARG A 33 11.22 -4.28 -14.69
N ARG A 34 10.95 -2.97 -14.63
CA ARG A 34 11.84 -2.02 -13.96
C ARG A 34 11.79 -2.15 -12.44
N TYR A 35 10.72 -2.75 -11.93
CA TYR A 35 10.52 -2.93 -10.49
C TYR A 35 10.63 -4.40 -10.12
N ASN A 36 11.35 -4.67 -9.04
CA ASN A 36 11.50 -6.02 -8.51
C ASN A 36 10.26 -6.37 -7.67
N VAL A 37 9.12 -6.49 -8.34
CA VAL A 37 7.82 -6.77 -7.72
C VAL A 37 7.21 -7.98 -8.42
N ASP A 38 6.74 -8.92 -7.62
CA ASP A 38 6.05 -10.11 -8.14
C ASP A 38 4.91 -9.68 -9.07
N PRO A 39 4.75 -10.32 -10.24
CA PRO A 39 3.70 -9.97 -11.20
C PRO A 39 2.28 -9.98 -10.60
N GLN A 40 1.98 -10.89 -9.69
CA GLN A 40 0.68 -10.93 -9.03
C GLN A 40 0.49 -9.71 -8.12
N ILE A 41 1.54 -9.30 -7.43
CA ILE A 41 1.51 -8.11 -6.57
C ILE A 41 1.33 -6.86 -7.44
N GLN A 42 2.02 -6.76 -8.57
CA GLN A 42 1.82 -5.65 -9.49
C GLN A 42 0.36 -5.55 -9.93
N LYS A 43 -0.26 -6.68 -10.26
CA LYS A 43 -1.64 -6.68 -10.68
C LYS A 43 -2.58 -6.27 -9.54
N GLN A 44 -2.33 -6.73 -8.32
CA GLN A 44 -3.10 -6.30 -7.15
C GLN A 44 -3.01 -4.79 -6.96
N ILE A 45 -1.82 -4.22 -7.08
CA ILE A 45 -1.61 -2.77 -6.94
C ILE A 45 -2.36 -2.02 -8.05
N ARG A 46 -2.32 -2.49 -9.29
CA ARG A 46 -3.05 -1.86 -10.39
C ARG A 46 -4.57 -1.82 -10.15
N HIS A 47 -5.11 -2.84 -9.51
CA HIS A 47 -6.55 -2.92 -9.22
C HIS A 47 -6.96 -2.21 -7.93
N ALA A 48 -6.02 -1.84 -7.09
CA ALA A 48 -6.32 -1.15 -5.84
C ALA A 48 -6.75 0.30 -6.10
N SER A 49 -7.67 0.80 -5.29
CA SER A 49 -8.05 2.22 -5.34
C SER A 49 -7.02 3.09 -4.62
N VAL A 50 -6.49 2.60 -3.53
CA VAL A 50 -5.46 3.26 -2.73
C VAL A 50 -4.48 2.20 -2.21
N VAL A 51 -3.31 2.65 -1.79
CA VAL A 51 -2.27 1.79 -1.25
C VAL A 51 -1.91 2.27 0.15
N VAL A 52 -1.89 1.36 1.11
CA VAL A 52 -1.57 1.66 2.50
C VAL A 52 -0.32 0.88 2.90
N CYS A 53 0.67 1.58 3.41
CA CYS A 53 1.92 0.96 3.86
C CYS A 53 2.26 1.43 5.28
N SER A 54 3.31 0.86 5.87
CA SER A 54 3.81 1.35 7.14
C SER A 54 4.77 2.51 6.93
N ASN A 55 5.04 3.27 7.99
CA ASN A 55 6.02 4.36 7.90
C ASN A 55 7.47 3.85 8.06
N ARG A 56 7.66 2.53 8.12
CA ARG A 56 8.99 1.89 8.15
C ARG A 56 9.02 0.67 7.22
N PRO A 57 8.84 0.84 5.90
CA PRO A 57 8.82 -0.30 5.00
C PRO A 57 10.15 -1.05 5.02
N ALA A 58 10.06 -2.36 5.06
CA ALA A 58 11.21 -3.25 5.02
C ALA A 58 10.79 -4.56 4.35
N ASN A 59 11.78 -5.29 3.84
CA ASN A 59 11.52 -6.46 3.00
C ASN A 59 10.65 -7.53 3.64
N ASN A 60 10.60 -7.59 4.97
CA ASN A 60 9.87 -8.64 5.68
C ASN A 60 8.69 -8.12 6.51
N ASN A 61 8.35 -6.84 6.38
CA ASN A 61 7.35 -6.20 7.24
C ASN A 61 6.26 -5.51 6.43
N GLY A 62 5.56 -6.29 5.61
CA GLY A 62 4.50 -5.74 4.80
C GLY A 62 5.02 -5.31 3.44
N MET A 63 4.57 -4.14 2.99
CA MET A 63 4.88 -3.68 1.64
C MET A 63 6.33 -3.25 1.51
N ALA A 64 7.04 -3.84 0.56
CA ALA A 64 8.43 -3.51 0.28
C ALA A 64 8.56 -2.19 -0.48
N MET A 65 9.74 -1.58 -0.43
CA MET A 65 9.98 -0.30 -1.11
C MET A 65 9.72 -0.36 -2.61
N ASP A 66 10.08 -1.46 -3.26
CA ASP A 66 9.84 -1.60 -4.70
C ASP A 66 8.34 -1.61 -5.04
N GLU A 67 7.52 -2.20 -4.18
CA GLU A 67 6.07 -2.20 -4.35
C GLU A 67 5.50 -0.78 -4.19
N ILE A 68 5.99 -0.03 -3.22
CA ILE A 68 5.60 1.37 -3.01
C ILE A 68 5.99 2.22 -4.20
N LYS A 69 7.21 2.08 -4.68
CA LYS A 69 7.69 2.82 -5.85
C LYS A 69 6.87 2.49 -7.10
N TYR A 70 6.53 1.21 -7.27
CA TYR A 70 5.68 0.80 -8.38
C TYR A 70 4.30 1.48 -8.29
N ALA A 71 3.67 1.46 -7.11
CA ALA A 71 2.37 2.11 -6.91
C ALA A 71 2.42 3.59 -7.27
N LEU A 72 3.47 4.30 -6.83
CA LEU A 72 3.64 5.71 -7.15
C LEU A 72 3.83 5.94 -8.65
N SER A 73 4.55 5.04 -9.33
CA SER A 73 4.83 5.15 -10.76
C SER A 73 3.57 5.09 -11.61
N ILE A 74 2.52 4.43 -11.12
CA ILE A 74 1.23 4.34 -11.81
C ILE A 74 0.18 5.26 -11.19
N ASN A 75 0.63 6.26 -10.44
CA ASN A 75 -0.20 7.33 -9.86
C ASN A 75 -1.26 6.83 -8.88
N LYS A 76 -0.98 5.78 -8.14
CA LYS A 76 -1.87 5.35 -7.06
C LYS A 76 -1.70 6.25 -5.84
N PRO A 77 -2.80 6.63 -5.16
CA PRO A 77 -2.69 7.29 -3.88
C PRO A 77 -2.05 6.35 -2.85
N VAL A 78 -0.99 6.80 -2.19
CA VAL A 78 -0.27 6.01 -1.20
C VAL A 78 -0.23 6.77 0.11
N VAL A 79 -0.52 6.09 1.21
CA VAL A 79 -0.43 6.65 2.56
C VAL A 79 0.36 5.70 3.45
N ALA A 80 1.13 6.26 4.38
CA ALA A 80 1.84 5.50 5.39
C ALA A 80 1.15 5.63 6.73
N VAL A 81 0.94 4.52 7.41
CA VAL A 81 0.41 4.48 8.77
C VAL A 81 1.57 4.50 9.75
N LYS A 82 1.48 5.35 10.75
CA LYS A 82 2.54 5.52 11.75
C LYS A 82 2.58 4.33 12.71
N ILE A 83 3.41 3.35 12.37
CA ILE A 83 3.62 2.16 13.21
C ILE A 83 4.72 2.44 14.24
N THR A 84 5.69 3.27 13.90
CA THR A 84 6.83 3.62 14.76
C THR A 84 6.97 5.13 14.87
N GLU A 85 7.65 5.59 15.93
CA GLU A 85 7.86 7.03 16.15
C GLU A 85 8.64 7.69 15.04
N ASN A 86 9.64 7.01 14.52
CA ASN A 86 10.53 7.56 13.50
C ASN A 86 10.17 7.03 12.12
N THR A 87 9.68 7.92 11.27
CA THR A 87 9.37 7.59 9.88
C THR A 87 10.67 7.35 9.10
N SER A 88 10.67 6.32 8.28
CA SER A 88 11.78 6.04 7.38
C SER A 88 12.03 7.22 6.44
N VAL A 89 13.31 7.53 6.21
CA VAL A 89 13.68 8.60 5.29
C VAL A 89 13.16 8.34 3.87
N TYR A 90 13.02 7.07 3.48
CA TYR A 90 12.49 6.73 2.16
C TYR A 90 11.04 7.16 1.99
N ILE A 91 10.24 7.06 3.05
CA ILE A 91 8.84 7.52 3.03
C ILE A 91 8.81 9.04 2.91
N SER A 92 9.65 9.73 3.68
CA SER A 92 9.74 11.19 3.63
C SER A 92 10.22 11.69 2.27
N ASP A 93 11.23 11.04 1.72
CA ASP A 93 11.84 11.43 0.43
C ASP A 93 10.85 11.26 -0.73
N LEU A 94 9.96 10.27 -0.65
CA LEU A 94 8.94 10.04 -1.68
C LEU A 94 7.72 10.95 -1.52
N GLY A 95 7.68 11.76 -0.47
CA GLY A 95 6.55 12.66 -0.23
C GLY A 95 5.27 11.95 0.18
N ILE A 96 5.37 10.75 0.71
CA ILE A 96 4.21 9.98 1.13
C ILE A 96 3.68 10.53 2.45
N PRO A 97 2.37 10.90 2.53
CA PRO A 97 1.82 11.37 3.78
C PRO A 97 1.80 10.27 4.84
N VAL A 98 2.03 10.65 6.08
CA VAL A 98 2.00 9.74 7.23
C VAL A 98 0.81 10.13 8.11
N ILE A 99 -0.04 9.17 8.43
CA ILE A 99 -1.21 9.38 9.28
C ILE A 99 -1.09 8.57 10.56
N PRO A 100 -1.75 9.01 11.64
CA PRO A 100 -1.77 8.23 12.88
C PRO A 100 -2.38 6.83 12.67
N LYS A 101 -1.96 5.89 13.48
CA LYS A 101 -2.51 4.52 13.47
C LYS A 101 -3.89 4.52 14.13
N ARG A 102 -4.86 5.12 13.45
CA ARG A 102 -6.23 5.25 13.94
C ARG A 102 -7.21 4.98 12.82
N LYS A 103 -8.28 4.28 13.16
CA LYS A 103 -9.36 3.97 12.21
C LYS A 103 -9.90 5.22 11.54
N ASP A 104 -10.20 6.25 12.33
CA ASP A 104 -10.80 7.48 11.82
C ASP A 104 -9.90 8.21 10.84
N SER A 105 -8.60 8.30 11.16
CA SER A 105 -7.63 8.95 10.29
C SER A 105 -7.53 8.22 8.94
N LEU A 106 -7.52 6.90 8.98
CA LEU A 106 -7.42 6.09 7.77
C LEU A 106 -8.68 6.21 6.93
N GLU A 107 -9.87 6.18 7.55
CA GLU A 107 -11.13 6.34 6.82
C GLU A 107 -11.22 7.70 6.12
N VAL A 108 -10.84 8.76 6.80
CA VAL A 108 -10.86 10.11 6.21
C VAL A 108 -9.92 10.17 5.02
N TRP A 109 -8.69 9.66 5.18
CA TRP A 109 -7.72 9.69 4.09
C TRP A 109 -8.23 8.89 2.88
N ILE A 110 -8.74 7.68 3.11
CA ILE A 110 -9.26 6.84 2.02
C ILE A 110 -10.42 7.55 1.31
N SER A 111 -11.37 8.08 2.07
CA SER A 111 -12.54 8.79 1.51
C SER A 111 -12.11 9.96 0.61
N ASN A 112 -11.05 10.65 0.97
CA ASN A 112 -10.57 11.80 0.20
C ASN A 112 -9.78 11.40 -1.05
N ASN A 113 -9.36 10.15 -1.16
CA ASN A 113 -8.47 9.69 -2.23
C ASN A 113 -9.08 8.61 -3.13
N ILE A 114 -10.21 8.05 -2.77
CA ILE A 114 -10.96 7.15 -3.64
C ILE A 114 -11.69 7.99 -4.70
N LYS A 115 -11.62 7.53 -5.93
CA LYS A 115 -12.32 8.18 -7.04
C LYS A 115 -13.54 7.38 -7.45
#